data_cbc36519e23dd9f2cd4531a14097f636
#
_entry.id   cbc36519e23dd9f2cd4531a14097f636
#
_cell.length_a   1.000
_cell.length_b   1.000
_cell.length_c   1.000
_cell.angle_alpha   90.00
_cell.angle_beta   90.00
_cell.angle_gamma   90.00
#
_symmetry.space_group_name_H-M   'P 1'
#
loop_
_entity.id
_entity.type
_entity.pdbx_description
1 polymer ?
#
loop_
_entity_poly.entity_id
_entity_poly.type
_entity_poly.pdbx_seq_one_letter_code
_entity_poly.pdbx_strand_id
1 'polypeptide(L)'
;MINFWTVKVIRFVTIFFVIAVIAASYFYPGGNIHDSNQLGYSFTHNFLSDLGGLESHSGEDNIISSIFFNLSMLFFFFIGISFLFVPILFKENKTTFILAIIGSSFFFIGSMFFAGVGFTPYDVFFDLHVFFALNSFRLMIPASLIYLIVFLRSSLGIRYISVIASFLFLVTGYVIYLNFGENPLSNKEAMITSATIQKFIAFMSVATVFSLSFGFSKR
;
A
#
# COMPACT_ATOMS: atom_id res chain seq x y z
N MET A 1 14.71 -11.99 17.44
CA MET A 1 14.09 -10.66 17.29
C MET A 1 14.04 -10.21 15.83
N ILE A 2 15.14 -10.22 15.07
CA ILE A 2 15.21 -9.78 13.65
C ILE A 2 14.19 -10.54 12.79
N ASN A 3 14.23 -11.87 12.75
CA ASN A 3 13.32 -12.71 11.97
C ASN A 3 11.82 -12.49 12.35
N PHE A 4 11.52 -12.13 13.58
CA PHE A 4 10.16 -11.77 13.98
C PHE A 4 9.67 -10.56 13.19
N TRP A 5 10.42 -9.47 13.17
CA TRP A 5 10.04 -8.25 12.45
C TRP A 5 10.15 -8.41 10.94
N THR A 6 11.30 -8.87 10.41
CA THR A 6 11.54 -8.88 8.97
C THR A 6 10.80 -9.97 8.21
N VAL A 7 10.22 -10.96 8.91
CA VAL A 7 9.50 -12.07 8.26
C VAL A 7 8.08 -12.24 8.82
N LYS A 8 7.94 -12.50 10.13
CA LYS A 8 6.62 -12.89 10.68
C LYS A 8 5.63 -11.72 10.67
N VAL A 9 6.05 -10.53 11.11
CA VAL A 9 5.19 -9.32 11.13
C VAL A 9 4.80 -8.94 9.70
N ILE A 10 5.77 -8.92 8.78
CA ILE A 10 5.48 -8.60 7.36
C ILE A 10 4.42 -9.55 6.79
N ARG A 11 4.60 -10.88 6.97
CA ARG A 11 3.64 -11.86 6.45
C ARG A 11 2.28 -11.73 7.11
N PHE A 12 2.25 -11.53 8.42
CA PHE A 12 0.99 -11.37 9.14
C PHE A 12 0.22 -10.15 8.62
N VAL A 13 0.86 -8.97 8.56
CA VAL A 13 0.17 -7.74 8.14
C VAL A 13 -0.30 -7.82 6.69
N THR A 14 0.51 -8.38 5.79
CA THR A 14 0.13 -8.50 4.38
C THR A 14 -1.04 -9.47 4.17
N ILE A 15 -1.07 -10.59 4.88
CA ILE A 15 -2.20 -11.55 4.84
C ILE A 15 -3.44 -10.92 5.48
N PHE A 16 -3.27 -10.27 6.63
CA PHE A 16 -4.37 -9.57 7.32
C PHE A 16 -5.00 -8.50 6.44
N PHE A 17 -4.19 -7.71 5.72
CA PHE A 17 -4.71 -6.71 4.78
C PHE A 17 -5.63 -7.32 3.73
N VAL A 18 -5.21 -8.43 3.10
CA VAL A 18 -6.02 -9.09 2.08
C VAL A 18 -7.35 -9.60 2.65
N ILE A 19 -7.30 -10.26 3.81
CA ILE A 19 -8.50 -10.77 4.48
C ILE A 19 -9.43 -9.60 4.89
N ALA A 20 -8.86 -8.55 5.45
CA ALA A 20 -9.63 -7.37 5.90
C ALA A 20 -10.29 -6.63 4.74
N VAL A 21 -9.60 -6.48 3.59
CA VAL A 21 -10.18 -5.87 2.38
C VAL A 21 -11.33 -6.73 1.83
N ILE A 22 -11.20 -8.06 1.83
CA ILE A 22 -12.29 -8.94 1.41
C ILE A 22 -13.49 -8.79 2.35
N ALA A 23 -13.26 -8.78 3.67
CA ALA A 23 -14.31 -8.58 4.65
C ALA A 23 -14.96 -7.19 4.51
N ALA A 24 -14.16 -6.13 4.38
CA ALA A 24 -14.67 -4.78 4.14
C ALA A 24 -15.54 -4.70 2.89
N SER A 25 -15.09 -5.30 1.77
CA SER A 25 -15.85 -5.34 0.52
C SER A 25 -17.19 -6.07 0.66
N TYR A 26 -17.24 -7.10 1.47
CA TYR A 26 -18.48 -7.85 1.73
C TYR A 26 -19.50 -7.03 2.52
N PHE A 27 -19.04 -6.21 3.48
CA PHE A 27 -19.90 -5.40 4.34
C PHE A 27 -20.17 -3.99 3.79
N TYR A 28 -19.60 -3.61 2.66
CA TYR A 28 -19.81 -2.30 2.06
C TYR A 28 -21.26 -2.17 1.55
N PRO A 29 -22.05 -1.19 2.00
CA PRO A 29 -23.47 -1.09 1.66
C PRO A 29 -23.70 -0.86 0.16
N GLY A 30 -23.01 0.11 -0.43
CA GLY A 30 -23.16 0.43 -1.85
C GLY A 30 -22.81 1.86 -2.21
N GLY A 31 -23.15 2.21 -3.45
CA GLY A 31 -22.85 3.50 -4.04
C GLY A 31 -21.41 3.61 -4.54
N ASN A 32 -21.21 4.51 -5.48
CA ASN A 32 -19.92 5.02 -5.93
C ASN A 32 -20.06 6.51 -6.26
N ILE A 33 -18.97 7.19 -6.59
CA ILE A 33 -18.92 8.64 -6.85
C ILE A 33 -19.96 9.11 -7.88
N HIS A 34 -20.31 8.27 -8.87
CA HIS A 34 -21.23 8.62 -9.98
C HIS A 34 -22.57 7.92 -9.94
N ASP A 35 -22.78 6.96 -9.00
CA ASP A 35 -24.02 6.20 -8.88
C ASP A 35 -24.24 5.76 -7.43
N SER A 36 -25.11 6.50 -6.73
CA SER A 36 -25.48 6.19 -5.34
C SER A 36 -26.37 4.96 -5.21
N ASN A 37 -26.98 4.48 -6.30
CA ASN A 37 -27.88 3.31 -6.26
C ASN A 37 -27.16 1.99 -6.54
N GLN A 38 -25.85 2.00 -6.79
CA GLN A 38 -25.07 0.76 -6.95
C GLN A 38 -25.17 -0.08 -5.67
N LEU A 39 -25.49 -1.37 -5.81
CA LEU A 39 -25.52 -2.31 -4.68
C LEU A 39 -24.14 -2.86 -4.37
N GLY A 40 -23.75 -2.77 -3.10
CA GLY A 40 -22.48 -3.33 -2.60
C GLY A 40 -21.23 -2.74 -3.23
N TYR A 41 -20.10 -3.36 -2.94
CA TYR A 41 -18.79 -2.94 -3.46
C TYR A 41 -18.53 -3.47 -4.87
N SER A 42 -18.17 -2.59 -5.79
CA SER A 42 -17.73 -2.96 -7.14
C SER A 42 -16.23 -2.84 -7.29
N PHE A 43 -15.58 -3.90 -7.78
CA PHE A 43 -14.13 -3.89 -8.01
C PHE A 43 -13.69 -2.80 -9.00
N THR A 44 -14.50 -2.46 -9.98
CA THR A 44 -14.15 -1.47 -11.01
C THR A 44 -14.69 -0.07 -10.73
N HIS A 45 -15.78 0.07 -9.99
CA HIS A 45 -16.47 1.35 -9.81
C HIS A 45 -16.23 2.01 -8.44
N ASN A 46 -15.68 1.29 -7.47
CA ASN A 46 -15.31 1.87 -6.18
C ASN A 46 -13.80 1.98 -6.03
N PHE A 47 -13.33 3.03 -5.37
CA PHE A 47 -11.97 3.07 -4.87
C PHE A 47 -11.79 2.08 -3.72
N LEU A 48 -10.54 1.65 -3.50
CA LEU A 48 -10.25 0.80 -2.34
C LEU A 48 -10.51 1.56 -1.03
N SER A 49 -10.27 2.87 -1.03
CA SER A 49 -10.50 3.76 0.10
C SER A 49 -11.97 4.03 0.41
N ASP A 50 -12.90 3.77 -0.53
CA ASP A 50 -14.33 3.88 -0.25
C ASP A 50 -14.75 2.94 0.89
N LEU A 51 -14.05 1.81 1.03
CA LEU A 51 -14.24 0.88 2.15
C LEU A 51 -13.97 1.52 3.52
N GLY A 52 -13.18 2.60 3.58
CA GLY A 52 -12.73 3.25 4.81
C GLY A 52 -13.58 4.44 5.27
N GLY A 53 -14.55 4.90 4.48
CA GLY A 53 -15.51 5.93 4.87
C GLY A 53 -16.43 5.46 5.99
N LEU A 54 -16.90 6.38 6.83
CA LEU A 54 -17.89 6.07 7.86
C LEU A 54 -19.29 5.94 7.26
N GLU A 55 -19.54 6.69 6.20
CA GLU A 55 -20.74 6.62 5.36
C GLU A 55 -20.34 6.15 3.95
N SER A 56 -21.15 5.31 3.33
CA SER A 56 -20.93 4.87 1.96
C SER A 56 -21.49 5.88 0.95
N HIS A 57 -21.13 5.76 -0.31
CA HIS A 57 -21.68 6.62 -1.36
C HIS A 57 -23.20 6.44 -1.59
N SER A 58 -23.84 5.40 -1.02
CA SER A 58 -25.31 5.27 -0.99
C SER A 58 -25.97 6.10 0.10
N GLY A 59 -25.21 6.70 1.02
CA GLY A 59 -25.73 7.42 2.19
C GLY A 59 -26.02 6.51 3.39
N GLU A 60 -25.62 5.24 3.33
CA GLU A 60 -25.81 4.28 4.42
C GLU A 60 -24.57 4.20 5.33
N ASP A 61 -24.80 3.88 6.61
CA ASP A 61 -23.72 3.65 7.58
C ASP A 61 -22.77 2.55 7.11
N ASN A 62 -21.46 2.86 7.02
CA ASN A 62 -20.42 1.94 6.54
C ASN A 62 -19.45 1.49 7.66
N ILE A 63 -19.87 1.48 8.90
CA ILE A 63 -19.02 1.31 10.08
C ILE A 63 -18.25 -0.03 10.04
N ILE A 64 -18.90 -1.14 9.67
CA ILE A 64 -18.27 -2.47 9.68
C ILE A 64 -17.15 -2.56 8.64
N SER A 65 -17.43 -2.17 7.40
CA SER A 65 -16.42 -2.10 6.32
C SER A 65 -15.28 -1.18 6.73
N SER A 66 -15.60 0.02 7.23
CA SER A 66 -14.64 1.03 7.67
C SER A 66 -13.69 0.50 8.76
N ILE A 67 -14.18 -0.24 9.75
CA ILE A 67 -13.33 -0.85 10.79
C ILE A 67 -12.32 -1.82 10.16
N PHE A 68 -12.76 -2.75 9.30
CA PHE A 68 -11.85 -3.71 8.67
C PHE A 68 -10.81 -3.03 7.82
N PHE A 69 -11.21 -2.11 6.95
CA PHE A 69 -10.29 -1.42 6.06
C PHE A 69 -9.31 -0.53 6.85
N ASN A 70 -9.81 0.37 7.68
CA ASN A 70 -8.97 1.33 8.39
C ASN A 70 -8.01 0.63 9.35
N LEU A 71 -8.45 -0.43 10.07
CA LEU A 71 -7.56 -1.23 10.91
C LEU A 71 -6.44 -1.88 10.07
N SER A 72 -6.76 -2.40 8.87
CA SER A 72 -5.75 -2.98 7.98
C SER A 72 -4.71 -1.96 7.53
N MET A 73 -5.14 -0.73 7.24
CA MET A 73 -4.25 0.37 6.89
C MET A 73 -3.36 0.80 8.07
N LEU A 74 -3.91 0.86 9.30
CA LEU A 74 -3.13 1.15 10.50
C LEU A 74 -2.00 0.12 10.71
N PHE A 75 -2.22 -1.14 10.34
CA PHE A 75 -1.21 -2.18 10.50
C PHE A 75 0.01 -1.99 9.58
N PHE A 76 -0.09 -1.17 8.53
CA PHE A 76 1.10 -0.80 7.74
C PHE A 76 2.17 -0.08 8.56
N PHE A 77 1.82 0.57 9.67
CA PHE A 77 2.79 1.08 10.64
C PHE A 77 3.76 -0.01 11.11
N PHE A 78 3.28 -1.23 11.36
CA PHE A 78 4.14 -2.35 11.77
C PHE A 78 5.03 -2.84 10.64
N ILE A 79 4.61 -2.73 9.36
CA ILE A 79 5.49 -2.97 8.22
C ILE A 79 6.61 -1.93 8.20
N GLY A 80 6.28 -0.66 8.43
CA GLY A 80 7.29 0.41 8.57
C GLY A 80 8.32 0.08 9.64
N ILE A 81 7.88 -0.27 10.84
CA ILE A 81 8.78 -0.72 11.93
C ILE A 81 9.62 -1.92 11.48
N SER A 82 9.03 -2.89 10.80
CA SER A 82 9.74 -4.08 10.29
C SER A 82 10.91 -3.69 9.37
N PHE A 83 10.70 -2.69 8.51
CA PHE A 83 11.75 -2.22 7.60
C PHE A 83 12.91 -1.50 8.33
N LEU A 84 12.74 -0.98 9.53
CA LEU A 84 13.86 -0.47 10.33
C LEU A 84 14.84 -1.57 10.78
N PHE A 85 14.39 -2.83 10.80
CA PHE A 85 15.25 -3.98 11.10
C PHE A 85 15.89 -4.60 9.86
N VAL A 86 15.36 -4.36 8.64
CA VAL A 86 15.89 -4.93 7.39
C VAL A 86 17.36 -4.57 7.11
N PRO A 87 17.87 -3.35 7.40
CA PRO A 87 19.30 -3.03 7.19
C PRO A 87 20.25 -4.00 7.88
N ILE A 88 19.87 -4.57 9.02
CA ILE A 88 20.70 -5.51 9.78
C ILE A 88 21.05 -6.75 8.94
N LEU A 89 20.20 -7.10 7.95
CA LEU A 89 20.43 -8.22 7.02
C LEU A 89 21.51 -7.93 5.97
N PHE A 90 22.03 -6.70 5.89
CA PHE A 90 22.98 -6.25 4.87
C PHE A 90 24.27 -5.66 5.47
N LYS A 91 24.66 -6.13 6.67
CA LYS A 91 25.83 -5.63 7.42
C LYS A 91 27.18 -6.01 6.83
N GLU A 92 27.23 -7.00 5.93
CA GLU A 92 28.49 -7.52 5.37
C GLU A 92 29.26 -6.45 4.58
N ASN A 93 28.55 -5.45 4.05
CA ASN A 93 29.15 -4.33 3.34
C ASN A 93 28.63 -3.00 3.88
N LYS A 94 29.53 -2.12 4.34
CA LYS A 94 29.21 -0.82 4.94
C LYS A 94 28.34 0.06 4.02
N THR A 95 28.67 0.13 2.72
CA THR A 95 27.90 0.94 1.77
C THR A 95 26.49 0.38 1.60
N THR A 96 26.34 -0.93 1.44
CA THR A 96 25.04 -1.60 1.30
C THR A 96 24.20 -1.43 2.56
N PHE A 97 24.82 -1.50 3.74
CA PHE A 97 24.14 -1.26 5.01
C PHE A 97 23.61 0.18 5.12
N ILE A 98 24.43 1.19 4.76
CA ILE A 98 24.01 2.60 4.78
C ILE A 98 22.86 2.84 3.79
N LEU A 99 22.96 2.32 2.57
CA LEU A 99 21.88 2.39 1.58
C LEU A 99 20.60 1.74 2.11
N ALA A 100 20.71 0.58 2.75
CA ALA A 100 19.55 -0.09 3.34
C ALA A 100 18.90 0.75 4.45
N ILE A 101 19.69 1.47 5.28
CA ILE A 101 19.14 2.42 6.28
C ILE A 101 18.35 3.53 5.56
N ILE A 102 18.92 4.15 4.52
CA ILE A 102 18.25 5.24 3.79
C ILE A 102 16.96 4.73 3.14
N GLY A 103 17.01 3.59 2.44
CA GLY A 103 15.82 2.97 1.84
C GLY A 103 14.76 2.61 2.86
N SER A 104 15.15 2.08 4.03
CA SER A 104 14.24 1.79 5.14
C SER A 104 13.60 3.05 5.71
N SER A 105 14.31 4.16 5.78
CA SER A 105 13.74 5.43 6.27
C SER A 105 12.62 5.91 5.36
N PHE A 106 12.82 5.90 4.04
CA PHE A 106 11.76 6.22 3.08
C PHE A 106 10.59 5.24 3.18
N PHE A 107 10.88 3.95 3.33
CA PHE A 107 9.85 2.93 3.46
C PHE A 107 9.04 3.11 4.75
N PHE A 108 9.70 3.40 5.88
CA PHE A 108 9.05 3.66 7.16
C PHE A 108 8.12 4.86 7.06
N ILE A 109 8.59 6.00 6.54
CA ILE A 109 7.78 7.20 6.38
C ILE A 109 6.58 6.91 5.46
N GLY A 110 6.79 6.24 4.31
CA GLY A 110 5.70 5.85 3.41
C GLY A 110 4.67 4.93 4.07
N SER A 111 5.11 3.99 4.92
CA SER A 111 4.22 3.13 5.70
C SER A 111 3.42 3.90 6.74
N MET A 112 3.99 4.96 7.34
CA MET A 112 3.24 5.88 8.21
C MET A 112 2.15 6.63 7.44
N PHE A 113 2.43 7.02 6.19
CA PHE A 113 1.42 7.66 5.34
C PHE A 113 0.30 6.66 4.97
N PHE A 114 0.61 5.40 4.68
CA PHE A 114 -0.43 4.38 4.52
C PHE A 114 -1.27 4.19 5.78
N ALA A 115 -0.65 4.15 6.96
CA ALA A 115 -1.40 4.13 8.22
C ALA A 115 -2.24 5.40 8.40
N GLY A 116 -1.75 6.56 7.96
CA GLY A 116 -2.47 7.83 7.95
C GLY A 116 -3.79 7.77 7.18
N VAL A 117 -3.85 7.02 6.07
CA VAL A 117 -5.09 6.77 5.32
C VAL A 117 -6.15 6.13 6.22
N GLY A 118 -5.77 5.18 7.08
CA GLY A 118 -6.68 4.54 8.03
C GLY A 118 -7.17 5.45 9.17
N PHE A 119 -6.47 6.56 9.46
CA PHE A 119 -6.90 7.57 10.44
C PHE A 119 -7.77 8.67 9.83
N THR A 120 -7.87 8.74 8.52
CA THR A 120 -8.53 9.82 7.80
C THR A 120 -9.61 9.27 6.85
N PRO A 121 -10.79 8.83 7.37
CA PRO A 121 -11.91 8.47 6.52
C PRO A 121 -12.18 9.56 5.48
N TYR A 122 -12.36 9.16 4.20
CA TYR A 122 -12.41 10.12 3.08
C TYR A 122 -13.62 11.04 3.13
N ASP A 123 -14.71 10.57 3.70
CA ASP A 123 -15.99 11.29 3.87
C ASP A 123 -15.92 12.39 4.95
N VAL A 124 -14.96 12.28 5.89
CA VAL A 124 -14.74 13.23 6.99
C VAL A 124 -13.52 14.12 6.75
N PHE A 125 -12.42 13.56 6.22
CA PHE A 125 -11.13 14.22 6.09
C PHE A 125 -10.56 14.11 4.66
N PHE A 126 -11.35 14.47 3.65
CA PHE A 126 -11.02 14.21 2.24
C PHE A 126 -9.62 14.68 1.83
N ASP A 127 -9.28 15.95 2.05
CA ASP A 127 -7.99 16.51 1.62
C ASP A 127 -6.80 15.83 2.32
N LEU A 128 -6.94 15.54 3.62
CA LEU A 128 -5.90 14.87 4.39
C LEU A 128 -5.77 13.40 3.98
N HIS A 129 -6.88 12.74 3.69
CA HIS A 129 -6.91 11.39 3.13
C HIS A 129 -6.13 11.30 1.81
N VAL A 130 -6.47 12.19 0.87
CA VAL A 130 -5.79 12.28 -0.42
C VAL A 130 -4.30 12.59 -0.25
N PHE A 131 -3.95 13.52 0.64
CA PHE A 131 -2.56 13.83 0.96
C PHE A 131 -1.77 12.61 1.43
N PHE A 132 -2.31 11.84 2.37
CA PHE A 132 -1.68 10.61 2.86
C PHE A 132 -1.60 9.55 1.76
N ALA A 133 -2.67 9.30 1.03
CA ALA A 133 -2.71 8.30 -0.04
C ALA A 133 -1.69 8.58 -1.14
N LEU A 134 -1.64 9.81 -1.66
CA LEU A 134 -0.71 10.18 -2.73
C LEU A 134 0.75 10.10 -2.28
N ASN A 135 1.06 10.62 -1.11
CA ASN A 135 2.45 10.66 -0.65
C ASN A 135 2.96 9.30 -0.17
N SER A 136 2.08 8.38 0.26
CA SER A 136 2.48 7.00 0.54
C SER A 136 3.12 6.35 -0.70
N PHE A 137 2.50 6.45 -1.87
CA PHE A 137 3.04 5.90 -3.12
C PHE A 137 4.28 6.66 -3.61
N ARG A 138 4.31 7.99 -3.49
CA ARG A 138 5.48 8.80 -3.87
C ARG A 138 6.73 8.39 -3.10
N LEU A 139 6.61 8.12 -1.80
CA LEU A 139 7.72 7.69 -0.95
C LEU A 139 8.19 6.25 -1.25
N MET A 140 7.34 5.41 -1.85
CA MET A 140 7.75 4.08 -2.30
C MET A 140 8.72 4.12 -3.49
N ILE A 141 8.75 5.19 -4.30
CA ILE A 141 9.70 5.32 -5.42
C ILE A 141 11.15 5.34 -4.92
N PRO A 142 11.58 6.34 -4.10
CA PRO A 142 12.94 6.34 -3.59
C PRO A 142 13.26 5.12 -2.73
N ALA A 143 12.29 4.61 -1.95
CA ALA A 143 12.47 3.40 -1.16
C ALA A 143 12.82 2.19 -2.04
N SER A 144 12.02 1.92 -3.07
CA SER A 144 12.23 0.77 -3.97
C SER A 144 13.46 0.92 -4.85
N LEU A 145 13.79 2.14 -5.31
CA LEU A 145 15.01 2.42 -6.06
C LEU A 145 16.26 2.11 -5.24
N ILE A 146 16.30 2.57 -3.99
CA ILE A 146 17.44 2.33 -3.11
C ILE A 146 17.53 0.84 -2.77
N TYR A 147 16.41 0.16 -2.49
CA TYR A 147 16.41 -1.28 -2.25
C TYR A 147 16.79 -2.10 -3.48
N LEU A 148 16.47 -1.65 -4.70
CA LEU A 148 16.98 -2.27 -5.92
C LEU A 148 18.52 -2.24 -5.95
N ILE A 149 19.13 -1.09 -5.62
CA ILE A 149 20.60 -0.97 -5.54
C ILE A 149 21.16 -1.87 -4.43
N VAL A 150 20.52 -1.91 -3.25
CA VAL A 150 20.91 -2.81 -2.14
C VAL A 150 20.90 -4.27 -2.58
N PHE A 151 19.86 -4.72 -3.29
CA PHE A 151 19.73 -6.10 -3.73
C PHE A 151 20.72 -6.47 -4.82
N LEU A 152 20.98 -5.56 -5.77
CA LEU A 152 22.02 -5.73 -6.81
C LEU A 152 23.44 -5.86 -6.21
N ARG A 153 23.67 -5.25 -5.04
CA ARG A 153 24.95 -5.30 -4.31
C ARG A 153 25.03 -6.41 -3.26
N SER A 154 24.00 -7.21 -3.13
CA SER A 154 23.90 -8.28 -2.14
C SER A 154 23.86 -9.66 -2.79
N SER A 155 23.92 -10.71 -1.99
CA SER A 155 23.77 -12.10 -2.44
C SER A 155 22.31 -12.55 -2.59
N LEU A 156 21.33 -11.62 -2.60
CA LEU A 156 19.95 -11.96 -2.88
C LEU A 156 19.78 -12.43 -4.33
N GLY A 157 19.02 -13.54 -4.49
CA GLY A 157 18.81 -14.11 -5.82
C GLY A 157 18.04 -13.19 -6.75
N ILE A 158 18.24 -13.37 -8.06
CA ILE A 158 17.64 -12.59 -9.15
C ILE A 158 16.13 -12.42 -9.00
N ARG A 159 15.43 -13.40 -8.45
CA ARG A 159 13.99 -13.34 -8.19
C ARG A 159 13.60 -12.09 -7.37
N TYR A 160 14.33 -11.77 -6.31
CA TYR A 160 14.01 -10.63 -5.44
C TYR A 160 14.40 -9.29 -6.06
N ILE A 161 15.44 -9.30 -6.88
CA ILE A 161 15.84 -8.15 -7.71
C ILE A 161 14.74 -7.85 -8.72
N SER A 162 14.21 -8.87 -9.41
CA SER A 162 13.11 -8.70 -10.37
C SER A 162 11.84 -8.20 -9.68
N VAL A 163 11.50 -8.72 -8.50
CA VAL A 163 10.32 -8.29 -7.75
C VAL A 163 10.39 -6.80 -7.40
N ILE A 164 11.52 -6.32 -6.86
CA ILE A 164 11.65 -4.91 -6.49
C ILE A 164 11.76 -4.00 -7.72
N ALA A 165 12.38 -4.45 -8.81
CA ALA A 165 12.47 -3.70 -10.06
C ALA A 165 11.08 -3.55 -10.72
N SER A 166 10.30 -4.63 -10.78
CA SER A 166 8.91 -4.58 -11.26
C SER A 166 8.05 -3.66 -10.42
N PHE A 167 8.19 -3.70 -9.10
CA PHE A 167 7.46 -2.81 -8.21
C PHE A 167 7.84 -1.34 -8.43
N LEU A 168 9.14 -1.03 -8.55
CA LEU A 168 9.62 0.32 -8.86
C LEU A 168 9.00 0.85 -10.17
N PHE A 169 8.97 0.02 -11.21
CA PHE A 169 8.35 0.38 -12.49
C PHE A 169 6.85 0.68 -12.32
N LEU A 170 6.11 -0.21 -11.64
CA LEU A 170 4.67 -0.08 -11.44
C LEU A 170 4.30 1.13 -10.57
N VAL A 171 5.01 1.35 -9.44
CA VAL A 171 4.71 2.49 -8.56
C VAL A 171 5.06 3.82 -9.22
N THR A 172 6.13 3.86 -10.02
CA THR A 172 6.49 5.07 -10.80
C THR A 172 5.43 5.37 -11.85
N GLY A 173 5.00 4.36 -12.61
CA GLY A 173 3.90 4.50 -13.58
C GLY A 173 2.60 4.97 -12.95
N TYR A 174 2.26 4.43 -11.78
CA TYR A 174 1.08 4.85 -11.03
C TYR A 174 1.17 6.31 -10.56
N VAL A 175 2.31 6.74 -10.01
CA VAL A 175 2.51 8.14 -9.59
C VAL A 175 2.47 9.09 -10.79
N ILE A 176 2.99 8.70 -11.95
CA ILE A 176 2.84 9.46 -13.20
C ILE A 176 1.35 9.57 -13.57
N TYR A 177 0.62 8.46 -13.55
CA TYR A 177 -0.83 8.45 -13.81
C TYR A 177 -1.60 9.37 -12.86
N LEU A 178 -1.28 9.38 -11.56
CA LEU A 178 -1.93 10.25 -10.57
C LEU A 178 -1.69 11.75 -10.84
N ASN A 179 -0.59 12.14 -11.50
CA ASN A 179 -0.29 13.54 -11.80
C ASN A 179 -0.81 14.01 -13.17
N PHE A 180 -0.97 13.10 -14.13
CA PHE A 180 -1.28 13.43 -15.53
C PHE A 180 -2.54 12.73 -16.08
N GLY A 181 -3.11 11.80 -15.31
CA GLY A 181 -4.35 11.12 -15.68
C GLY A 181 -5.58 12.01 -15.51
N GLU A 182 -6.70 11.59 -16.05
CA GLU A 182 -7.97 12.27 -15.90
C GLU A 182 -8.46 12.24 -14.44
N ASN A 183 -9.11 13.33 -14.04
CA ASN A 183 -9.70 13.40 -12.71
C ASN A 183 -10.90 12.42 -12.61
N PRO A 184 -10.88 11.48 -11.66
CA PRO A 184 -11.96 10.50 -11.51
C PRO A 184 -13.32 11.12 -11.15
N LEU A 185 -13.34 12.37 -10.68
CA LEU A 185 -14.58 13.10 -10.41
C LEU A 185 -15.21 13.67 -11.70
N SER A 186 -14.47 13.73 -12.81
CA SER A 186 -14.94 14.37 -14.05
C SER A 186 -15.95 13.51 -14.81
N ASN A 187 -15.73 12.20 -14.83
CA ASN A 187 -16.61 11.26 -15.54
C ASN A 187 -16.42 9.81 -15.04
N LYS A 188 -17.40 8.95 -15.38
CA LYS A 188 -17.44 7.55 -14.95
C LYS A 188 -16.28 6.72 -15.48
N GLU A 189 -15.80 6.95 -16.70
CA GLU A 189 -14.71 6.17 -17.30
C GLU A 189 -13.38 6.45 -16.60
N ALA A 190 -13.11 7.72 -16.30
CA ALA A 190 -11.94 8.12 -15.52
C ALA A 190 -11.96 7.52 -14.11
N MET A 191 -13.13 7.49 -13.46
CA MET A 191 -13.31 6.82 -12.16
C MET A 191 -12.99 5.33 -12.24
N ILE A 192 -13.57 4.60 -13.22
CA ILE A 192 -13.35 3.16 -13.41
C ILE A 192 -11.85 2.87 -13.61
N THR A 193 -11.20 3.65 -14.47
CA THR A 193 -9.77 3.50 -14.74
C THR A 193 -8.95 3.74 -13.48
N SER A 194 -9.18 4.84 -12.78
CA SER A 194 -8.46 5.21 -11.56
C SER A 194 -8.66 4.19 -10.43
N ALA A 195 -9.91 3.76 -10.20
CA ALA A 195 -10.25 2.80 -9.17
C ALA A 195 -9.64 1.41 -9.46
N THR A 196 -9.59 0.99 -10.71
CA THR A 196 -8.99 -0.28 -11.12
C THR A 196 -7.48 -0.26 -10.96
N ILE A 197 -6.80 0.80 -11.44
CA ILE A 197 -5.34 0.96 -11.31
C ILE A 197 -4.93 1.05 -9.83
N GLN A 198 -5.68 1.80 -9.01
CA GLN A 198 -5.42 1.91 -7.57
C GLN A 198 -5.39 0.55 -6.89
N LYS A 199 -6.37 -0.31 -7.16
CA LYS A 199 -6.41 -1.66 -6.57
C LYS A 199 -5.25 -2.52 -7.04
N PHE A 200 -4.95 -2.47 -8.34
CA PHE A 200 -3.83 -3.22 -8.89
C PHE A 200 -2.53 -2.85 -8.20
N ILE A 201 -2.20 -1.55 -8.08
CA ILE A 201 -0.97 -1.13 -7.42
C ILE A 201 -0.97 -1.43 -5.92
N ALA A 202 -2.11 -1.32 -5.23
CA ALA A 202 -2.22 -1.67 -3.82
C ALA A 202 -1.92 -3.16 -3.57
N PHE A 203 -2.52 -4.06 -4.35
CA PHE A 203 -2.24 -5.49 -4.26
C PHE A 203 -0.80 -5.84 -4.66
N MET A 204 -0.25 -5.20 -5.71
CA MET A 204 1.14 -5.40 -6.10
C MET A 204 2.13 -4.92 -5.04
N SER A 205 1.80 -3.84 -4.31
CA SER A 205 2.60 -3.36 -3.17
C SER A 205 2.67 -4.42 -2.06
N VAL A 206 1.51 -4.95 -1.68
CA VAL A 206 1.40 -6.00 -0.65
C VAL A 206 2.10 -7.29 -1.08
N ALA A 207 1.89 -7.74 -2.32
CA ALA A 207 2.52 -8.94 -2.88
C ALA A 207 4.05 -8.81 -2.95
N THR A 208 4.54 -7.60 -3.27
CA THR A 208 5.98 -7.30 -3.28
C THR A 208 6.57 -7.47 -1.88
N VAL A 209 6.03 -6.78 -0.89
CA VAL A 209 6.53 -6.84 0.49
C VAL A 209 6.45 -8.26 1.06
N PHE A 210 5.35 -8.97 0.79
CA PHE A 210 5.19 -10.38 1.15
C PHE A 210 6.27 -11.26 0.51
N SER A 211 6.51 -11.10 -0.80
CA SER A 211 7.54 -11.84 -1.54
C SER A 211 8.95 -11.57 -0.99
N LEU A 212 9.27 -10.31 -0.68
CA LEU A 212 10.58 -9.94 -0.11
C LEU A 212 10.83 -10.60 1.25
N SER A 213 9.78 -10.86 2.05
CA SER A 213 9.92 -11.56 3.33
C SER A 213 10.56 -12.94 3.21
N PHE A 214 10.40 -13.62 2.06
CA PHE A 214 11.07 -14.90 1.77
C PHE A 214 12.56 -14.72 1.44
N GLY A 215 12.94 -13.59 0.87
CA GLY A 215 14.35 -13.21 0.71
C GLY A 215 15.01 -12.91 2.05
N PHE A 216 14.32 -12.15 2.88
CA PHE A 216 14.79 -11.80 4.21
C PHE A 216 14.94 -13.00 5.15
N SER A 217 14.08 -14.02 5.02
CA SER A 217 14.17 -15.25 5.81
C SER A 217 15.41 -16.11 5.50
N LYS A 218 16.12 -15.83 4.41
CA LYS A 218 17.32 -16.56 3.99
C LYS A 218 18.62 -15.87 4.39
N ARG A 219 18.52 -14.74 5.07
CA ARG A 219 19.60 -13.90 5.54
C ARG A 219 19.58 -13.77 7.06
#